data_f91fb40fb6bb072b9a94039edf735dcc
#
_entry.id   f91fb40fb6bb072b9a94039edf735dcc
#
_cell.length_a   1.000
_cell.length_b   1.000
_cell.length_c   1.000
_cell.angle_alpha   90.00
_cell.angle_beta   90.00
_cell.angle_gamma   90.00
#
_symmetry.space_group_name_H-M   'P 1'
#
loop_
_entity.id
_entity.type
_entity.pdbx_description
1 polymer ?
#
loop_
_entity_poly.entity_id
_entity_poly.type
_entity_poly.pdbx_seq_one_letter_code
_entity_poly.pdbx_strand_id
1 'polypeptide(L)'
;MWTWKADRPVGTIVIIHGASEYHGRYKWLVEMWRSSGYNVVMGDLPGQGTSTRARGHIRSFQEYIDEVDIWIDKARTLEAPVFLLGHSMGGLITIEWFKQQRNPRITALILSSPCLGLQIKVNKVLDFASKGLNVLAPSLRVDSGLSPDMATRNADMIEADQNDSLYVTKVSVRWYRELLKTIDAAMVPTDAFLKVPLLLMQGGDDKIVDKMKVRKWFSGVASHNKSYREWEGLYHEIFNEPERETVFKAAKAFTDQYI
;
A
#
# COMPACT_ATOMS: atom_id res chain seq x y z
N MET A 1 12.35 -8.60 -5.85
CA MET A 1 12.71 -7.41 -5.06
C MET A 1 13.92 -6.72 -5.69
N TRP A 2 13.90 -5.39 -5.73
CA TRP A 2 14.93 -4.51 -6.28
C TRP A 2 15.42 -3.53 -5.22
N THR A 3 16.64 -3.02 -5.41
CA THR A 3 17.25 -2.01 -4.55
C THR A 3 17.87 -0.93 -5.44
N TRP A 4 17.42 0.30 -5.29
CA TRP A 4 18.01 1.48 -5.93
C TRP A 4 18.79 2.27 -4.89
N LYS A 5 20.07 2.39 -5.09
CA LYS A 5 20.96 3.07 -4.13
C LYS A 5 21.12 4.54 -4.49
N ALA A 6 21.10 5.40 -3.47
CA ALA A 6 21.56 6.77 -3.56
C ALA A 6 23.11 6.82 -3.39
N ASP A 7 23.74 7.85 -3.93
CA ASP A 7 25.20 8.02 -3.83
C ASP A 7 25.66 8.26 -2.39
N ARG A 8 24.87 9.04 -1.64
CA ARG A 8 25.11 9.34 -0.22
C ARG A 8 23.78 9.14 0.54
N PRO A 9 23.48 7.93 0.98
CA PRO A 9 22.18 7.63 1.56
C PRO A 9 22.02 8.25 2.94
N VAL A 10 20.96 9.03 3.14
CA VAL A 10 20.51 9.55 4.44
C VAL A 10 19.48 8.64 5.10
N GLY A 11 18.86 7.73 4.32
CA GLY A 11 17.85 6.78 4.77
C GLY A 11 17.55 5.74 3.70
N THR A 12 16.69 4.80 4.02
CA THR A 12 16.16 3.78 3.11
C THR A 12 14.63 3.78 3.17
N ILE A 13 13.96 3.98 2.04
CA ILE A 13 12.51 3.86 1.91
C ILE A 13 12.16 2.46 1.39
N VAL A 14 11.33 1.72 2.12
CA VAL A 14 10.69 0.50 1.61
C VAL A 14 9.32 0.90 1.08
N ILE A 15 9.07 0.71 -0.22
CA ILE A 15 7.79 1.01 -0.85
C ILE A 15 6.99 -0.27 -1.00
N ILE A 16 5.75 -0.29 -0.45
CA ILE A 16 4.83 -1.41 -0.52
C ILE A 16 3.62 -0.98 -1.36
N HIS A 17 3.49 -1.56 -2.54
CA HIS A 17 2.48 -1.19 -3.53
C HIS A 17 1.07 -1.73 -3.20
N GLY A 18 0.05 -1.19 -3.88
CA GLY A 18 -1.34 -1.58 -3.76
C GLY A 18 -1.71 -2.85 -4.55
N ALA A 19 -3.01 -3.13 -4.56
CA ALA A 19 -3.59 -4.18 -5.40
C ALA A 19 -3.50 -3.79 -6.88
N SER A 20 -3.36 -4.78 -7.77
CA SER A 20 -3.23 -4.61 -9.22
C SER A 20 -1.91 -3.98 -9.69
N GLU A 21 -1.10 -3.48 -8.80
CA GLU A 21 0.13 -2.74 -9.06
C GLU A 21 1.38 -3.63 -9.04
N TYR A 22 2.54 -3.00 -9.35
CA TYR A 22 3.87 -3.60 -9.28
C TYR A 22 4.94 -2.49 -9.33
N HIS A 23 6.21 -2.84 -9.07
CA HIS A 23 7.33 -1.90 -9.00
C HIS A 23 7.49 -1.00 -10.22
N GLY A 24 7.15 -1.49 -11.41
CA GLY A 24 7.29 -0.74 -12.67
C GLY A 24 6.45 0.54 -12.74
N ARG A 25 5.35 0.61 -11.98
CA ARG A 25 4.50 1.80 -11.88
C ARG A 25 5.09 2.90 -10.98
N TYR A 26 6.09 2.55 -10.18
CA TYR A 26 6.70 3.45 -9.19
C TYR A 26 8.00 4.11 -9.65
N LYS A 27 8.38 3.99 -10.93
CA LYS A 27 9.65 4.52 -11.47
C LYS A 27 9.90 5.98 -11.10
N TRP A 28 8.88 6.83 -11.26
CA TRP A 28 8.98 8.24 -10.90
C TRP A 28 9.22 8.42 -9.39
N LEU A 29 8.44 7.78 -8.55
CA LEU A 29 8.55 7.90 -7.09
C LEU A 29 9.88 7.35 -6.56
N VAL A 30 10.34 6.22 -7.12
CA VAL A 30 11.66 5.64 -6.82
C VAL A 30 12.76 6.63 -7.13
N GLU A 31 12.72 7.27 -8.32
CA GLU A 31 13.74 8.25 -8.72
C GLU A 31 13.71 9.51 -7.84
N MET A 32 12.52 9.97 -7.46
CA MET A 32 12.36 11.11 -6.55
C MET A 32 12.98 10.85 -5.18
N TRP A 33 12.78 9.65 -4.60
CA TRP A 33 13.43 9.27 -3.35
C TRP A 33 14.93 9.12 -3.52
N ARG A 34 15.39 8.43 -4.58
CA ARG A 34 16.81 8.20 -4.86
C ARG A 34 17.58 9.52 -5.03
N SER A 35 17.05 10.44 -5.85
CA SER A 35 17.65 11.77 -6.07
C SER A 35 17.61 12.67 -4.84
N SER A 36 16.73 12.36 -3.88
CA SER A 36 16.65 13.02 -2.57
C SER A 36 17.58 12.41 -1.51
N GLY A 37 18.44 11.46 -1.90
CA GLY A 37 19.42 10.85 -0.98
C GLY A 37 18.87 9.65 -0.21
N TYR A 38 17.77 9.02 -0.62
CA TYR A 38 17.29 7.80 0.00
C TYR A 38 17.56 6.56 -0.87
N ASN A 39 18.08 5.50 -0.26
CA ASN A 39 17.95 4.19 -0.91
C ASN A 39 16.46 3.82 -1.03
N VAL A 40 16.11 3.05 -2.05
CA VAL A 40 14.75 2.51 -2.19
C VAL A 40 14.82 1.00 -2.28
N VAL A 41 13.98 0.32 -1.53
CA VAL A 41 13.74 -1.13 -1.61
C VAL A 41 12.29 -1.35 -1.96
N MET A 42 12.02 -2.17 -2.98
CA MET A 42 10.68 -2.51 -3.42
C MET A 42 10.70 -3.85 -4.16
N GLY A 43 9.63 -4.60 -4.08
CA GLY A 43 9.41 -5.82 -4.86
C GLY A 43 8.04 -5.83 -5.52
N ASP A 44 7.70 -6.97 -6.12
CA ASP A 44 6.34 -7.27 -6.55
C ASP A 44 5.74 -8.28 -5.56
N LEU A 45 4.59 -7.93 -5.01
CA LEU A 45 3.86 -8.77 -4.06
C LEU A 45 3.43 -10.10 -4.71
N PRO A 46 3.30 -11.19 -3.95
CA PRO A 46 2.84 -12.47 -4.47
C PRO A 46 1.59 -12.35 -5.36
N GLY A 47 1.68 -12.87 -6.59
CA GLY A 47 0.59 -12.83 -7.58
C GLY A 47 0.36 -11.46 -8.25
N GLN A 48 1.25 -10.50 -8.05
CA GLN A 48 1.23 -9.18 -8.70
C GLN A 48 2.45 -9.01 -9.63
N GLY A 49 2.36 -8.11 -10.59
CA GLY A 49 3.47 -7.70 -11.46
C GLY A 49 4.22 -8.87 -12.09
N THR A 50 5.53 -8.91 -11.90
CA THR A 50 6.44 -9.96 -12.43
C THR A 50 6.57 -11.18 -11.51
N SER A 51 5.81 -11.23 -10.40
CA SER A 51 5.80 -12.39 -9.51
C SER A 51 5.47 -13.68 -10.27
N THR A 52 6.23 -14.74 -10.01
CA THR A 52 6.02 -16.07 -10.61
C THR A 52 4.84 -16.84 -10.02
N ARG A 53 4.20 -16.30 -8.97
CA ARG A 53 3.04 -16.92 -8.34
C ARG A 53 1.77 -16.72 -9.17
N ALA A 54 0.73 -17.48 -8.86
CA ALA A 54 -0.55 -17.42 -9.56
C ALA A 54 -1.13 -15.99 -9.51
N ARG A 55 -1.24 -15.35 -10.68
CA ARG A 55 -1.64 -13.94 -10.80
C ARG A 55 -3.00 -13.69 -10.16
N GLY A 56 -3.10 -12.65 -9.31
CA GLY A 56 -4.33 -12.27 -8.60
C GLY A 56 -4.81 -13.29 -7.57
N HIS A 57 -3.92 -14.17 -7.07
CA HIS A 57 -4.27 -15.20 -6.08
C HIS A 57 -3.24 -15.28 -4.96
N ILE A 58 -3.74 -15.47 -3.75
CA ILE A 58 -2.99 -15.83 -2.54
C ILE A 58 -3.77 -16.92 -1.79
N ARG A 59 -3.12 -17.67 -0.97
CA ARG A 59 -3.74 -18.63 -0.05
C ARG A 59 -4.15 -17.95 1.26
N SER A 60 -3.33 -17.02 1.73
CA SER A 60 -3.51 -16.24 2.94
C SER A 60 -2.89 -14.85 2.77
N PHE A 61 -3.46 -13.84 3.43
CA PHE A 61 -2.89 -12.48 3.46
C PHE A 61 -1.50 -12.45 4.12
N GLN A 62 -1.19 -13.44 4.95
CA GLN A 62 0.13 -13.61 5.56
C GLN A 62 1.26 -13.71 4.52
N GLU A 63 1.00 -14.26 3.32
CA GLU A 63 2.00 -14.31 2.24
C GLU A 63 2.52 -12.93 1.85
N TYR A 64 1.68 -11.90 1.92
CA TYR A 64 2.09 -10.52 1.68
C TYR A 64 2.93 -9.95 2.81
N ILE A 65 2.54 -10.26 4.06
CA ILE A 65 3.24 -9.79 5.25
C ILE A 65 4.65 -10.41 5.30
N ASP A 66 4.76 -11.71 5.02
CA ASP A 66 6.03 -12.44 4.98
C ASP A 66 6.95 -11.88 3.87
N GLU A 67 6.40 -11.56 2.69
CA GLU A 67 7.18 -10.99 1.58
C GLU A 67 7.70 -9.59 1.94
N VAL A 68 6.87 -8.75 2.56
CA VAL A 68 7.26 -7.40 2.99
C VAL A 68 8.31 -7.47 4.11
N ASP A 69 8.25 -8.44 5.00
CA ASP A 69 9.27 -8.64 6.04
C ASP A 69 10.65 -8.88 5.41
N ILE A 70 10.72 -9.67 4.32
CA ILE A 70 11.96 -9.87 3.54
C ILE A 70 12.48 -8.55 2.95
N TRP A 71 11.58 -7.67 2.45
CA TRP A 71 12.00 -6.37 1.91
C TRP A 71 12.54 -5.45 3.01
N ILE A 72 11.91 -5.46 4.19
CA ILE A 72 12.34 -4.68 5.35
C ILE A 72 13.69 -5.19 5.87
N ASP A 73 13.88 -6.50 5.93
CA ASP A 73 15.18 -7.08 6.31
C ASP A 73 16.27 -6.69 5.33
N LYS A 74 15.97 -6.68 4.02
CA LYS A 74 16.90 -6.16 3.01
C LYS A 74 17.24 -4.69 3.24
N ALA A 75 16.26 -3.85 3.55
CA ALA A 75 16.48 -2.43 3.84
C ALA A 75 17.39 -2.22 5.05
N ARG A 76 17.22 -3.02 6.10
CA ARG A 76 18.06 -3.00 7.32
C ARG A 76 19.54 -3.31 7.03
N THR A 77 19.83 -4.15 6.02
CA THR A 77 21.22 -4.43 5.63
C THR A 77 21.94 -3.25 4.97
N LEU A 78 21.23 -2.15 4.66
CA LEU A 78 21.81 -0.95 4.07
C LEU A 78 22.33 0.06 5.11
N GLU A 79 22.21 -0.27 6.40
CA GLU A 79 22.81 0.47 7.54
C GLU A 79 22.41 1.96 7.61
N ALA A 80 21.22 2.28 7.13
CA ALA A 80 20.63 3.63 7.15
C ALA A 80 19.26 3.59 7.84
N PRO A 81 18.75 4.72 8.38
CA PRO A 81 17.40 4.80 8.93
C PRO A 81 16.35 4.25 7.95
N VAL A 82 15.48 3.34 8.41
CA VAL A 82 14.48 2.68 7.56
C VAL A 82 13.11 3.32 7.73
N PHE A 83 12.53 3.72 6.61
CA PHE A 83 11.19 4.28 6.50
C PHE A 83 10.30 3.34 5.68
N LEU A 84 9.02 3.23 6.02
CA LEU A 84 8.05 2.49 5.21
C LEU A 84 7.09 3.46 4.54
N LEU A 85 6.77 3.20 3.26
CA LEU A 85 5.71 3.85 2.52
C LEU A 85 4.77 2.77 1.98
N GLY A 86 3.59 2.62 2.59
CA GLY A 86 2.57 1.67 2.16
C GLY A 86 1.41 2.37 1.46
N HIS A 87 1.15 2.01 0.20
CA HIS A 87 0.02 2.52 -0.57
C HIS A 87 -1.13 1.52 -0.63
N SER A 88 -2.36 1.96 -0.41
CA SER A 88 -3.57 1.15 -0.58
C SER A 88 -3.52 -0.19 0.17
N MET A 89 -3.58 -1.33 -0.53
CA MET A 89 -3.36 -2.66 0.03
C MET A 89 -1.97 -2.76 0.70
N GLY A 90 -0.94 -2.12 0.14
CA GLY A 90 0.38 -2.03 0.77
C GLY A 90 0.36 -1.33 2.13
N GLY A 91 -0.51 -0.32 2.28
CA GLY A 91 -0.78 0.32 3.57
C GLY A 91 -1.44 -0.63 4.58
N LEU A 92 -2.40 -1.43 4.13
CA LEU A 92 -3.03 -2.48 4.94
C LEU A 92 -2.01 -3.54 5.36
N ILE A 93 -1.15 -4.00 4.44
CA ILE A 93 -0.06 -4.95 4.72
C ILE A 93 0.88 -4.38 5.78
N THR A 94 1.27 -3.11 5.64
CA THR A 94 2.15 -2.43 6.58
C THR A 94 1.53 -2.37 7.98
N ILE A 95 0.24 -2.06 8.09
CA ILE A 95 -0.48 -2.05 9.37
C ILE A 95 -0.46 -3.42 10.02
N GLU A 96 -0.79 -4.48 9.29
CA GLU A 96 -0.82 -5.84 9.83
C GLU A 96 0.59 -6.36 10.14
N TRP A 97 1.60 -5.99 9.36
CA TRP A 97 3.00 -6.27 9.68
C TRP A 97 3.40 -5.63 11.02
N PHE A 98 3.09 -4.34 11.24
CA PHE A 98 3.39 -3.65 12.51
C PHE A 98 2.74 -4.33 13.71
N LYS A 99 1.50 -4.81 13.60
CA LYS A 99 0.81 -5.53 14.68
C LYS A 99 1.52 -6.81 15.11
N GLN A 100 2.28 -7.44 14.22
CA GLN A 100 3.03 -8.67 14.49
C GLN A 100 4.42 -8.40 15.06
N GLN A 101 4.91 -7.14 15.01
CA GLN A 101 6.26 -6.80 15.46
C GLN A 101 6.29 -6.32 16.91
N ARG A 102 7.22 -6.86 17.70
CA ARG A 102 7.51 -6.36 19.05
C ARG A 102 8.43 -5.14 19.05
N ASN A 103 9.37 -5.08 18.13
CA ASN A 103 10.32 -3.98 17.94
C ASN A 103 10.63 -3.81 16.45
N PRO A 104 9.82 -3.04 15.72
CA PRO A 104 9.92 -2.97 14.26
C PRO A 104 11.21 -2.33 13.75
N ARG A 105 11.95 -1.55 14.59
CA ARG A 105 13.16 -0.80 14.17
C ARG A 105 12.92 -0.02 12.87
N ILE A 106 11.78 0.66 12.81
CA ILE A 106 11.39 1.55 11.71
C ILE A 106 11.44 2.98 12.23
N THR A 107 12.07 3.86 11.46
CA THR A 107 12.27 5.27 11.84
C THR A 107 10.97 6.05 11.76
N ALA A 108 10.23 5.95 10.66
CA ALA A 108 8.90 6.53 10.52
C ALA A 108 8.09 5.80 9.43
N LEU A 109 6.78 6.01 9.44
CA LEU A 109 5.81 5.34 8.58
C LEU A 109 4.97 6.35 7.79
N ILE A 110 4.85 6.15 6.48
CA ILE A 110 3.92 6.86 5.60
C ILE A 110 2.87 5.87 5.10
N LEU A 111 1.61 6.18 5.31
CA LEU A 111 0.47 5.46 4.74
C LEU A 111 -0.20 6.36 3.70
N SER A 112 -0.28 5.88 2.46
CA SER A 112 -0.94 6.55 1.34
C SER A 112 -2.25 5.85 1.02
N SER A 113 -3.38 6.50 1.25
CA SER A 113 -4.73 5.98 1.00
C SER A 113 -4.90 4.51 1.43
N PRO A 114 -4.56 4.14 2.69
CA PRO A 114 -4.50 2.74 3.12
C PRO A 114 -5.87 2.05 2.99
N CYS A 115 -5.88 0.80 2.51
CA CYS A 115 -7.11 0.03 2.25
C CYS A 115 -7.77 -0.45 3.54
N LEU A 116 -8.41 0.48 4.27
CA LEU A 116 -9.12 0.24 5.54
C LEU A 116 -10.63 0.17 5.37
N GLY A 117 -11.10 0.17 4.13
CA GLY A 117 -12.51 0.02 3.73
C GLY A 117 -12.66 0.32 2.25
N LEU A 118 -13.62 -0.31 1.61
CA LEU A 118 -13.88 -0.11 0.19
C LEU A 118 -15.08 0.83 0.01
N GLN A 119 -14.98 1.76 -0.98
CA GLN A 119 -16.10 2.60 -1.41
C GLN A 119 -17.17 1.77 -2.13
N ILE A 120 -16.74 0.78 -2.91
CA ILE A 120 -17.64 -0.07 -3.67
C ILE A 120 -18.35 -1.01 -2.70
N LYS A 121 -19.68 -0.85 -2.58
CA LYS A 121 -20.51 -1.76 -1.81
C LYS A 121 -20.78 -3.02 -2.63
N VAL A 122 -20.17 -4.11 -2.23
CA VAL A 122 -20.49 -5.42 -2.82
C VAL A 122 -21.94 -5.81 -2.47
N ASN A 123 -22.67 -6.29 -3.45
CA ASN A 123 -24.01 -6.82 -3.23
C ASN A 123 -23.98 -7.94 -2.18
N LYS A 124 -24.87 -7.88 -1.18
CA LYS A 124 -24.93 -8.85 -0.07
C LYS A 124 -25.08 -10.31 -0.56
N VAL A 125 -25.76 -10.53 -1.67
CA VAL A 125 -25.90 -11.87 -2.27
C VAL A 125 -24.55 -12.35 -2.81
N LEU A 126 -23.79 -11.48 -3.48
CA LEU A 126 -22.45 -11.83 -3.98
C LEU A 126 -21.45 -12.03 -2.83
N ASP A 127 -21.54 -11.22 -1.76
CA ASP A 127 -20.73 -11.45 -0.56
C ASP A 127 -21.03 -12.80 0.06
N PHE A 128 -22.31 -13.15 0.23
CA PHE A 128 -22.69 -14.45 0.76
C PHE A 128 -22.22 -15.61 -0.14
N ALA A 129 -22.45 -15.51 -1.45
CA ALA A 129 -22.00 -16.52 -2.42
C ALA A 129 -20.48 -16.69 -2.40
N SER A 130 -19.73 -15.60 -2.24
CA SER A 130 -18.27 -15.65 -2.14
C SER A 130 -17.75 -16.46 -0.95
N LYS A 131 -18.50 -16.56 0.15
CA LYS A 131 -18.15 -17.42 1.32
C LYS A 131 -18.17 -18.90 0.94
N GLY A 132 -19.22 -19.34 0.27
CA GLY A 132 -19.31 -20.73 -0.22
C GLY A 132 -18.25 -21.04 -1.30
N LEU A 133 -18.09 -20.14 -2.27
CA LEU A 133 -17.08 -20.27 -3.33
C LEU A 133 -15.65 -20.27 -2.79
N ASN A 134 -15.38 -19.56 -1.69
CA ASN A 134 -14.08 -19.58 -1.06
C ASN A 134 -13.67 -20.97 -0.53
N VAL A 135 -14.64 -21.83 -0.24
CA VAL A 135 -14.41 -23.23 0.15
C VAL A 135 -14.34 -24.15 -1.06
N LEU A 136 -15.32 -24.02 -1.97
CA LEU A 136 -15.51 -24.96 -3.10
C LEU A 136 -14.60 -24.66 -4.29
N ALA A 137 -14.33 -23.38 -4.57
CA ALA A 137 -13.57 -22.93 -5.73
C ALA A 137 -12.73 -21.68 -5.39
N PRO A 138 -11.79 -21.75 -4.44
CA PRO A 138 -11.05 -20.58 -3.93
C PRO A 138 -10.23 -19.85 -4.99
N SER A 139 -9.80 -20.55 -6.05
CA SER A 139 -9.01 -20.01 -7.15
C SER A 139 -9.85 -19.45 -8.30
N LEU A 140 -11.20 -19.53 -8.22
CA LEU A 140 -12.08 -18.91 -9.19
C LEU A 140 -11.80 -17.40 -9.25
N ARG A 141 -11.55 -16.90 -10.46
CA ARG A 141 -11.20 -15.49 -10.67
C ARG A 141 -12.41 -14.70 -11.11
N VAL A 142 -12.56 -13.54 -10.51
CA VAL A 142 -13.57 -12.55 -10.82
C VAL A 142 -12.90 -11.22 -11.15
N ASP A 143 -13.58 -10.37 -11.87
CA ASP A 143 -13.12 -9.02 -12.10
C ASP A 143 -12.98 -8.29 -10.76
N SER A 144 -11.89 -7.54 -10.58
CA SER A 144 -11.64 -6.79 -9.35
C SER A 144 -12.62 -5.61 -9.17
N GLY A 145 -13.20 -5.15 -10.26
CA GLY A 145 -14.01 -3.94 -10.30
C GLY A 145 -13.20 -2.64 -10.18
N LEU A 146 -11.89 -2.74 -10.21
CA LEU A 146 -11.00 -1.58 -10.22
C LEU A 146 -10.65 -1.20 -11.64
N SER A 147 -10.77 0.09 -11.96
CA SER A 147 -10.35 0.65 -13.24
C SER A 147 -9.36 1.81 -13.02
N PRO A 148 -8.40 2.03 -13.94
CA PRO A 148 -7.36 3.04 -13.78
C PRO A 148 -7.90 4.47 -13.55
N ASP A 149 -9.04 4.82 -14.16
CA ASP A 149 -9.70 6.12 -14.00
C ASP A 149 -10.34 6.34 -12.62
N MET A 150 -10.48 5.29 -11.81
CA MET A 150 -10.84 5.41 -10.39
C MET A 150 -9.62 5.71 -9.52
N ALA A 151 -8.44 5.32 -9.97
CA ALA A 151 -7.21 5.42 -9.19
C ALA A 151 -6.58 6.81 -9.28
N THR A 152 -6.57 7.43 -10.46
CA THR A 152 -5.93 8.74 -10.69
C THR A 152 -6.67 9.54 -11.78
N ARG A 153 -6.46 10.86 -11.80
CA ARG A 153 -6.90 11.77 -12.87
C ARG A 153 -5.83 11.95 -13.95
N ASN A 154 -4.63 11.41 -13.75
CA ASN A 154 -3.51 11.55 -14.66
C ASN A 154 -3.75 10.69 -15.93
N ALA A 155 -4.02 11.35 -17.06
CA ALA A 155 -4.33 10.68 -18.32
C ALA A 155 -3.21 9.74 -18.80
N ASP A 156 -1.95 10.14 -18.65
CA ASP A 156 -0.79 9.34 -19.07
C ASP A 156 -0.71 8.03 -18.24
N MET A 157 -1.02 8.10 -16.95
CA MET A 157 -1.05 6.92 -16.09
C MET A 157 -2.23 6.01 -16.43
N ILE A 158 -3.41 6.59 -16.70
CA ILE A 158 -4.60 5.82 -17.10
C ILE A 158 -4.31 5.07 -18.40
N GLU A 159 -3.77 5.72 -19.41
CA GLU A 159 -3.42 5.11 -20.69
C GLU A 159 -2.36 4.00 -20.53
N ALA A 160 -1.32 4.27 -19.73
CA ALA A 160 -0.27 3.29 -19.46
C ALA A 160 -0.85 2.03 -18.80
N ASP A 161 -1.70 2.19 -17.77
CA ASP A 161 -2.29 1.07 -17.02
C ASP A 161 -3.29 0.25 -17.87
N GLN A 162 -4.06 0.91 -18.75
CA GLN A 162 -4.98 0.24 -19.66
C GLN A 162 -4.27 -0.69 -20.65
N ASN A 163 -3.03 -0.35 -21.02
CA ASN A 163 -2.20 -1.11 -21.96
C ASN A 163 -1.20 -2.04 -21.26
N ASP A 164 -1.19 -2.10 -19.94
CA ASP A 164 -0.21 -2.87 -19.18
C ASP A 164 -0.68 -4.30 -18.87
N SER A 165 -0.04 -5.27 -19.48
CA SER A 165 -0.33 -6.70 -19.25
C SER A 165 0.04 -7.19 -17.84
N LEU A 166 0.85 -6.42 -17.10
CA LEU A 166 1.22 -6.73 -15.72
C LEU A 166 0.23 -6.17 -14.70
N TYR A 167 -0.66 -5.27 -15.13
CA TYR A 167 -1.76 -4.80 -14.29
C TYR A 167 -2.79 -5.91 -14.05
N VAL A 168 -3.13 -6.17 -12.77
CA VAL A 168 -4.00 -7.32 -12.40
C VAL A 168 -5.45 -6.87 -12.35
N THR A 169 -6.24 -7.27 -13.35
CA THR A 169 -7.68 -6.96 -13.44
C THR A 169 -8.59 -8.01 -12.81
N LYS A 170 -8.08 -9.26 -12.64
CA LYS A 170 -8.87 -10.38 -12.11
C LYS A 170 -8.22 -10.95 -10.87
N VAL A 171 -9.00 -11.07 -9.80
CA VAL A 171 -8.56 -11.61 -8.51
C VAL A 171 -9.36 -12.87 -8.15
N SER A 172 -8.75 -13.77 -7.37
CA SER A 172 -9.46 -14.96 -6.92
C SER A 172 -10.44 -14.64 -5.79
N VAL A 173 -11.45 -15.48 -5.66
CA VAL A 173 -12.41 -15.41 -4.54
C VAL A 173 -11.65 -15.49 -3.20
N ARG A 174 -10.62 -16.34 -3.08
CA ARG A 174 -9.77 -16.41 -1.89
C ARG A 174 -9.10 -15.08 -1.60
N TRP A 175 -8.47 -14.46 -2.60
CA TRP A 175 -7.82 -13.16 -2.44
C TRP A 175 -8.77 -12.10 -1.90
N TYR A 176 -9.96 -12.02 -2.49
CA TYR A 176 -11.00 -11.08 -2.07
C TYR A 176 -11.43 -11.32 -0.60
N ARG A 177 -11.65 -12.58 -0.22
CA ARG A 177 -12.04 -12.92 1.16
C ARG A 177 -10.95 -12.63 2.17
N GLU A 178 -9.69 -12.91 1.84
CA GLU A 178 -8.55 -12.58 2.68
C GLU A 178 -8.38 -11.07 2.84
N LEU A 179 -8.57 -10.29 1.75
CA LEU A 179 -8.54 -8.82 1.82
C LEU A 179 -9.61 -8.28 2.79
N LEU A 180 -10.87 -8.69 2.66
CA LEU A 180 -11.95 -8.23 3.53
C LEU A 180 -11.71 -8.60 5.00
N LYS A 181 -11.30 -9.85 5.26
CA LYS A 181 -10.96 -10.31 6.60
C LYS A 181 -9.86 -9.47 7.23
N THR A 182 -8.85 -9.09 6.43
CA THR A 182 -7.72 -8.30 6.91
C THR A 182 -8.12 -6.83 7.14
N ILE A 183 -8.98 -6.26 6.30
CA ILE A 183 -9.55 -4.92 6.53
C ILE A 183 -10.27 -4.88 7.88
N ASP A 184 -11.10 -5.88 8.17
CA ASP A 184 -11.83 -5.96 9.46
C ASP A 184 -10.83 -6.10 10.65
N ALA A 185 -9.80 -6.91 10.50
CA ALA A 185 -8.75 -7.10 11.52
C ALA A 185 -7.95 -5.81 11.75
N ALA A 186 -7.64 -5.05 10.70
CA ALA A 186 -6.88 -3.81 10.79
C ALA A 186 -7.61 -2.72 11.58
N MET A 187 -8.95 -2.75 11.61
CA MET A 187 -9.76 -1.80 12.37
C MET A 187 -9.74 -2.02 13.88
N VAL A 188 -9.21 -3.15 14.35
CA VAL A 188 -9.05 -3.42 15.79
C VAL A 188 -7.93 -2.53 16.35
N PRO A 189 -8.18 -1.76 17.43
CA PRO A 189 -7.19 -0.91 18.07
C PRO A 189 -5.93 -1.69 18.49
N THR A 190 -4.77 -1.03 18.38
CA THR A 190 -3.48 -1.61 18.73
C THR A 190 -2.51 -0.54 19.22
N ASP A 191 -1.60 -0.92 20.10
CA ASP A 191 -0.50 -0.08 20.59
C ASP A 191 0.77 -0.19 19.73
N ALA A 192 0.71 -0.94 18.62
CA ALA A 192 1.87 -1.19 17.76
C ALA A 192 2.53 0.09 17.20
N PHE A 193 1.77 1.18 17.11
CA PHE A 193 2.23 2.47 16.55
C PHE A 193 2.67 3.50 17.59
N LEU A 194 2.66 3.18 18.89
CA LEU A 194 2.94 4.14 19.97
C LEU A 194 4.26 4.89 19.79
N LYS A 195 5.30 4.20 19.34
CA LYS A 195 6.67 4.72 19.28
C LYS A 195 7.11 5.11 17.86
N VAL A 196 6.27 4.95 16.86
CA VAL A 196 6.63 5.18 15.47
C VAL A 196 5.91 6.43 14.95
N PRO A 197 6.65 7.45 14.48
CA PRO A 197 6.05 8.58 13.79
C PRO A 197 5.24 8.12 12.58
N LEU A 198 4.01 8.63 12.44
CA LEU A 198 3.06 8.23 11.41
C LEU A 198 2.56 9.43 10.63
N LEU A 199 2.78 9.45 9.33
CA LEU A 199 2.09 10.32 8.39
C LEU A 199 1.06 9.50 7.61
N LEU A 200 -0.22 9.88 7.69
CA LEU A 200 -1.26 9.35 6.83
C LEU A 200 -1.67 10.41 5.81
N MET A 201 -1.58 10.07 4.53
CA MET A 201 -1.91 10.90 3.39
C MET A 201 -3.08 10.25 2.64
N GLN A 202 -4.19 10.98 2.43
CA GLN A 202 -5.43 10.44 1.87
C GLN A 202 -5.91 11.28 0.69
N GLY A 203 -6.29 10.63 -0.41
CA GLY A 203 -7.01 11.31 -1.51
C GLY A 203 -8.38 11.80 -1.04
N GLY A 204 -8.67 13.08 -1.27
CA GLY A 204 -9.92 13.71 -0.84
C GLY A 204 -11.13 13.21 -1.62
N ASP A 205 -10.93 12.87 -2.90
CA ASP A 205 -11.94 12.35 -3.82
C ASP A 205 -11.66 10.88 -4.21
N ASP A 206 -11.11 10.12 -3.26
CA ASP A 206 -10.81 8.69 -3.41
C ASP A 206 -12.07 7.90 -3.80
N LYS A 207 -12.02 7.20 -4.94
CA LYS A 207 -13.14 6.41 -5.48
C LYS A 207 -13.05 4.93 -5.11
N ILE A 208 -11.94 4.51 -4.51
CA ILE A 208 -11.63 3.09 -4.21
C ILE A 208 -11.76 2.81 -2.73
N VAL A 209 -11.12 3.65 -1.89
CA VAL A 209 -11.09 3.48 -0.44
C VAL A 209 -12.03 4.46 0.26
N ASP A 210 -12.75 3.96 1.25
CA ASP A 210 -13.62 4.77 2.12
C ASP A 210 -12.77 5.64 3.06
N LYS A 211 -12.54 6.88 2.70
CA LYS A 211 -11.75 7.85 3.48
C LYS A 211 -12.28 8.06 4.89
N MET A 212 -13.59 7.86 5.14
CA MET A 212 -14.18 8.02 6.47
C MET A 212 -13.74 6.88 7.39
N LYS A 213 -13.59 5.66 6.88
CA LYS A 213 -13.03 4.54 7.62
C LYS A 213 -11.54 4.75 7.90
N VAL A 214 -10.79 5.26 6.92
CA VAL A 214 -9.38 5.65 7.11
C VAL A 214 -9.24 6.69 8.22
N ARG A 215 -10.06 7.73 8.19
CA ARG A 215 -10.07 8.78 9.23
C ARG A 215 -10.45 8.25 10.60
N LYS A 216 -11.44 7.36 10.67
CA LYS A 216 -11.85 6.69 11.91
C LYS A 216 -10.70 5.85 12.49
N TRP A 217 -10.03 5.06 11.66
CA TRP A 217 -8.86 4.29 12.07
C TRP A 217 -7.75 5.20 12.59
N PHE A 218 -7.38 6.24 11.84
CA PHE A 218 -6.33 7.19 12.24
C PHE A 218 -6.66 7.87 13.58
N SER A 219 -7.91 8.24 13.81
CA SER A 219 -8.32 8.85 15.08
C SER A 219 -8.13 7.91 16.27
N GLY A 220 -8.35 6.60 16.06
CA GLY A 220 -8.22 5.55 17.09
C GLY A 220 -6.78 5.01 17.28
N VAL A 221 -5.85 5.33 16.37
CA VAL A 221 -4.47 4.87 16.50
C VAL A 221 -3.79 5.54 17.68
N ALA A 222 -3.25 4.73 18.58
CA ALA A 222 -2.40 5.18 19.67
C ALA A 222 -1.00 5.47 19.12
N SER A 223 -0.68 6.75 18.86
CA SER A 223 0.65 7.22 18.49
C SER A 223 0.88 8.59 19.09
N HIS A 224 2.07 8.81 19.65
CA HIS A 224 2.47 10.10 20.21
C HIS A 224 2.80 11.12 19.12
N ASN A 225 3.16 10.66 17.93
CA ASN A 225 3.53 11.52 16.81
C ASN A 225 2.84 11.01 15.54
N LYS A 226 1.64 11.54 15.28
CA LYS A 226 0.87 11.20 14.07
C LYS A 226 0.31 12.45 13.41
N SER A 227 0.37 12.47 12.08
CA SER A 227 -0.18 13.54 11.24
C SER A 227 -1.09 12.95 10.17
N TYR A 228 -2.22 13.61 9.91
CA TYR A 228 -3.16 13.27 8.84
C TYR A 228 -3.21 14.42 7.84
N ARG A 229 -3.06 14.09 6.56
CA ARG A 229 -3.20 15.05 5.48
C ARG A 229 -4.14 14.53 4.42
N GLU A 230 -5.26 15.19 4.23
CA GLU A 230 -6.19 14.96 3.11
C GLU A 230 -5.82 15.88 1.95
N TRP A 231 -5.83 15.32 0.74
CA TRP A 231 -5.51 16.03 -0.50
C TRP A 231 -6.80 16.24 -1.29
N GLU A 232 -7.39 17.40 -1.15
CA GLU A 232 -8.63 17.78 -1.81
C GLU A 232 -8.52 17.63 -3.33
N GLY A 233 -9.53 17.05 -3.97
CA GLY A 233 -9.58 16.83 -5.41
C GLY A 233 -8.72 15.68 -5.94
N LEU A 234 -7.81 15.10 -5.14
CA LEU A 234 -6.99 13.98 -5.57
C LEU A 234 -7.73 12.66 -5.36
N TYR A 235 -7.53 11.71 -6.30
CA TYR A 235 -8.08 10.37 -6.23
C TYR A 235 -7.19 9.46 -5.37
N HIS A 236 -7.30 8.15 -5.57
CA HIS A 236 -6.69 7.14 -4.72
C HIS A 236 -5.16 7.14 -4.74
N GLU A 237 -4.56 7.19 -5.93
CA GLU A 237 -3.12 7.12 -6.14
C GLU A 237 -2.48 8.51 -6.11
N ILE A 238 -2.43 9.13 -4.94
CA ILE A 238 -1.97 10.52 -4.77
C ILE A 238 -0.55 10.79 -5.31
N PHE A 239 0.32 9.77 -5.38
CA PHE A 239 1.67 9.86 -5.96
C PHE A 239 1.70 9.68 -7.48
N ASN A 240 0.56 9.39 -8.11
CA ASN A 240 0.39 9.29 -9.55
C ASN A 240 -0.50 10.39 -10.13
N GLU A 241 -1.05 11.26 -9.28
CA GLU A 241 -1.83 12.42 -9.68
C GLU A 241 -0.98 13.49 -10.38
N PRO A 242 -1.59 14.40 -11.16
CA PRO A 242 -0.86 15.53 -11.73
C PRO A 242 -0.07 16.34 -10.70
N GLU A 243 -0.57 16.45 -9.46
CA GLU A 243 0.04 17.17 -8.33
C GLU A 243 1.08 16.36 -7.54
N ARG A 244 1.50 15.20 -8.04
CA ARG A 244 2.39 14.24 -7.36
C ARG A 244 3.68 14.83 -6.78
N GLU A 245 4.23 15.89 -7.40
CA GLU A 245 5.43 16.56 -6.88
C GLU A 245 5.15 17.24 -5.53
N THR A 246 3.98 17.86 -5.37
CA THR A 246 3.58 18.50 -4.12
C THR A 246 3.31 17.46 -3.04
N VAL A 247 2.71 16.33 -3.42
CA VAL A 247 2.50 15.17 -2.55
C VAL A 247 3.85 14.60 -2.07
N PHE A 248 4.79 14.41 -2.99
CA PHE A 248 6.14 13.93 -2.68
C PHE A 248 6.88 14.87 -1.73
N LYS A 249 6.85 16.20 -1.98
CA LYS A 249 7.49 17.19 -1.11
C LYS A 249 6.99 17.09 0.33
N ALA A 250 5.68 16.85 0.53
CA ALA A 250 5.12 16.68 1.87
C ALA A 250 5.59 15.39 2.55
N ALA A 251 5.65 14.27 1.79
CA ALA A 251 6.17 13.02 2.30
C ALA A 251 7.65 13.12 2.67
N LYS A 252 8.46 13.77 1.81
CA LYS A 252 9.88 14.01 2.07
C LYS A 252 10.08 14.91 3.28
N ALA A 253 9.38 16.02 3.38
CA ALA A 253 9.47 16.93 4.53
C ALA A 253 9.13 16.24 5.87
N PHE A 254 8.28 15.21 5.84
CA PHE A 254 8.03 14.38 7.02
C PHE A 254 9.22 13.49 7.34
N THR A 255 9.79 12.78 6.36
CA THR A 255 10.94 11.89 6.63
C THR A 255 12.18 12.65 7.05
N ASP A 256 12.43 13.85 6.50
CA ASP A 256 13.57 14.72 6.83
C ASP A 256 13.61 15.15 8.30
N GLN A 257 12.52 15.03 9.04
CA GLN A 257 12.48 15.34 10.48
C GLN A 257 13.14 14.25 11.34
N TYR A 258 13.46 13.11 10.75
CA TYR A 258 13.93 11.90 11.47
C TYR A 258 15.27 11.36 10.97
N ILE A 259 16.03 12.17 10.22
CA ILE A 259 17.39 11.88 9.74
C ILE A 259 18.44 12.76 10.40
#